data_6d2067d23025f838953f3c4d26613e21
#
_entry.id   6d2067d23025f838953f3c4d26613e21
#
_cell.length_a   1.000
_cell.length_b   1.000
_cell.length_c   1.000
_cell.angle_alpha   90.00
_cell.angle_beta   90.00
_cell.angle_gamma   90.00
#
_symmetry.space_group_name_H-M   'P 1'
#
loop_
_entity.id
_entity.type
_entity.pdbx_description
1 polymer ?
#
loop_
_entity_poly.entity_id
_entity_poly.type
_entity_poly.pdbx_seq_one_letter_code
_entity_poly.pdbx_strand_id
1 'polypeptide(L)' 'MGYKIKERREELRMTQEELAQKSGVSRQTISSIETGKYDNVLVGTLAAIATALDTTVDKIFYPECPND' A
#
# COMPACT_ATOMS: atom_id res chain seq x y z
N MET A 1 13.05 -0.80 0.31
CA MET A 1 11.78 -0.78 -0.41
C MET A 1 10.81 0.15 0.26
N GLY A 2 10.05 0.85 -0.52
CA GLY A 2 9.06 1.78 0.01
C GLY A 2 7.72 1.62 -0.66
N TYR A 3 6.69 2.08 0.02
CA TYR A 3 5.32 2.02 -0.49
C TYR A 3 4.68 3.37 -0.27
N LYS A 4 4.02 3.88 -1.29
CA LYS A 4 3.31 5.16 -1.21
C LYS A 4 1.84 4.96 -0.92
N ILE A 5 1.52 3.93 -0.16
CA ILE A 5 0.15 3.58 0.16
C ILE A 5 -0.49 4.67 1.00
N LYS A 6 0.20 5.10 2.04
CA LYS A 6 -0.34 6.13 2.93
C LYS A 6 -0.59 7.44 2.19
N GLU A 7 0.37 7.84 1.36
CA GLU A 7 0.25 9.08 0.61
C GLU A 7 -0.94 9.04 -0.34
N ARG A 8 -1.07 7.93 -1.07
CA ARG A 8 -2.18 7.81 -2.01
C ARG A 8 -3.51 7.75 -1.28
N ARG A 9 -3.54 7.03 -0.15
CA ARG A 9 -4.73 6.93 0.67
C ARG A 9 -5.19 8.31 1.14
N GLU A 10 -4.24 9.12 1.59
CA GLU A 10 -4.55 10.45 2.09
C GLU A 10 -5.00 11.38 0.96
N GLU A 11 -4.46 11.22 -0.24
CA GLU A 11 -4.92 11.97 -1.40
C GLU A 11 -6.40 11.71 -1.67
N LEU A 12 -6.84 10.48 -1.44
CA LEU A 12 -8.23 10.08 -1.65
C LEU A 12 -9.08 10.33 -0.41
N ARG A 13 -8.50 10.90 0.64
CA ARG A 13 -9.18 11.16 1.91
C ARG A 13 -9.79 9.89 2.49
N MET A 14 -9.05 8.81 2.40
CA MET A 14 -9.49 7.49 2.80
C MET A 14 -8.80 7.10 4.10
N THR A 15 -9.55 6.52 5.03
CA THR A 15 -8.97 6.01 6.25
C THR A 15 -8.38 4.63 6.02
N GLN A 16 -7.54 4.18 6.95
CA GLN A 16 -7.00 2.82 6.86
C GLN A 16 -8.13 1.78 6.88
N GLU A 17 -9.16 2.05 7.65
CA GLU A 17 -10.29 1.13 7.73
C GLU A 17 -11.03 1.05 6.40
N GLU A 18 -11.22 2.20 5.75
CA GLU A 18 -11.87 2.21 4.44
C GLU A 18 -11.04 1.45 3.41
N LEU A 19 -9.73 1.65 3.44
CA LEU A 19 -8.85 0.95 2.53
C LEU A 19 -8.91 -0.55 2.80
N ALA A 20 -8.93 -0.94 4.07
CA ALA A 20 -9.02 -2.34 4.43
C ALA A 20 -10.30 -2.97 3.86
N GLN A 21 -11.42 -2.29 3.98
CA GLN A 21 -12.67 -2.79 3.46
C GLN A 21 -12.66 -2.91 1.94
N LYS A 22 -12.10 -1.92 1.28
CA LYS A 22 -12.10 -1.92 -0.19
C LYS A 22 -11.12 -2.93 -0.76
N SER A 23 -10.01 -3.13 -0.09
CA SER A 23 -8.97 -4.02 -0.60
C SER A 23 -9.14 -5.47 -0.15
N GLY A 24 -9.92 -5.67 0.91
CA GLY A 24 -10.00 -6.99 1.52
C GLY A 24 -8.79 -7.35 2.35
N VAL A 25 -7.90 -6.39 2.60
CA VAL A 25 -6.70 -6.59 3.41
C VAL A 25 -6.99 -6.04 4.79
N SER A 26 -6.52 -6.74 5.83
CA SER A 26 -6.80 -6.29 7.19
C SER A 26 -6.15 -4.94 7.46
N ARG A 27 -6.80 -4.15 8.31
CA ARG A 27 -6.28 -2.84 8.69
C ARG A 27 -4.90 -2.96 9.32
N GLN A 28 -4.69 -4.01 10.12
CA GLN A 28 -3.41 -4.22 10.76
C GLN A 28 -2.31 -4.43 9.74
N THR A 29 -2.59 -5.18 8.69
CA THR A 29 -1.63 -5.39 7.61
C THR A 29 -1.31 -4.08 6.91
N ILE A 30 -2.34 -3.30 6.61
CA ILE A 30 -2.15 -2.00 5.96
C ILE A 30 -1.28 -1.09 6.84
N SER A 31 -1.57 -1.03 8.13
CA SER A 31 -0.79 -0.24 9.05
C SER A 31 0.67 -0.68 9.08
N SER A 32 0.91 -1.98 9.08
CA SER A 32 2.28 -2.51 9.09
C SER A 32 3.02 -2.14 7.82
N ILE A 33 2.34 -2.17 6.68
CA ILE A 33 2.97 -1.79 5.42
C ILE A 33 3.30 -0.29 5.43
N GLU A 34 2.36 0.52 5.91
CA GLU A 34 2.56 1.98 5.90
C GLU A 34 3.68 2.41 6.85
N THR A 35 3.88 1.66 7.92
CA THR A 35 4.93 2.01 8.89
C THR A 35 6.27 1.39 8.55
N GLY A 36 6.34 0.62 7.47
CA GLY A 36 7.60 0.01 7.04
C GLY A 36 7.96 -1.25 7.77
N LYS A 37 7.07 -1.81 8.56
CA LYS A 37 7.33 -3.06 9.28
C LYS A 37 7.19 -4.29 8.41
N TYR A 38 6.58 -4.14 7.27
CA TYR A 38 6.29 -5.25 6.37
C TYR A 38 7.14 -5.08 5.12
N ASP A 39 8.23 -5.82 5.03
CA ASP A 39 9.18 -5.69 3.94
C ASP A 39 8.77 -6.47 2.69
N ASN A 40 8.04 -7.54 2.88
CA ASN A 40 7.86 -8.55 1.86
C ASN A 40 6.38 -8.75 1.58
N VAL A 41 5.76 -7.71 1.06
CA VAL A 41 4.32 -7.75 0.79
C VAL A 41 4.09 -8.60 -0.46
N LEU A 42 3.13 -9.50 -0.37
CA LEU A 42 2.78 -10.34 -1.51
C LEU A 42 2.23 -9.50 -2.64
N VAL A 43 2.54 -9.90 -3.87
CA VAL A 43 2.08 -9.17 -5.05
C VAL A 43 0.56 -9.10 -5.09
N GLY A 44 -0.11 -10.18 -4.73
CA GLY A 44 -1.57 -10.18 -4.69
C GLY A 44 -2.13 -9.16 -3.71
N THR A 45 -1.49 -9.03 -2.55
CA THR A 45 -1.90 -8.04 -1.56
C THR A 45 -1.67 -6.62 -2.09
N LEU A 46 -0.52 -6.38 -2.71
CA LEU A 46 -0.25 -5.08 -3.30
C LEU A 46 -1.23 -4.74 -4.41
N ALA A 47 -1.57 -5.73 -5.24
CA ALA A 47 -2.52 -5.51 -6.32
C ALA A 47 -3.90 -5.15 -5.78
N ALA A 48 -4.33 -5.82 -4.72
CA ALA A 48 -5.61 -5.52 -4.10
C ALA A 48 -5.62 -4.11 -3.53
N ILE A 49 -4.54 -3.72 -2.87
CA ILE A 49 -4.43 -2.37 -2.31
C ILE A 49 -4.41 -1.33 -3.41
N ALA A 50 -3.63 -1.58 -4.46
CA ALA A 50 -3.54 -0.64 -5.58
C ALA A 50 -4.90 -0.44 -6.23
N THR A 51 -5.64 -1.51 -6.44
CA THR A 51 -6.97 -1.43 -7.01
C THR A 51 -7.90 -0.60 -6.12
N ALA A 52 -7.83 -0.82 -4.82
CA ALA A 52 -8.65 -0.07 -3.87
C ALA A 52 -8.27 1.41 -3.86
N LEU A 53 -7.04 1.72 -4.16
CA LEU A 53 -6.55 3.10 -4.22
C LEU A 53 -6.69 3.72 -5.61
N ASP A 54 -7.31 2.99 -6.53
CA ASP A 54 -7.52 3.46 -7.90
C ASP A 54 -6.21 3.81 -8.58
N THR A 55 -5.23 2.93 -8.42
CA THR A 55 -3.90 3.13 -8.97
C THR A 55 -3.30 1.78 -9.34
N THR A 56 -2.04 1.77 -9.70
CA THR A 56 -1.33 0.54 -10.05
C THR A 56 -0.23 0.25 -9.06
N VAL A 57 0.24 -1.00 -9.04
CA VAL A 57 1.27 -1.42 -8.10
C VAL A 57 2.56 -0.61 -8.31
N ASP A 58 2.93 -0.36 -9.55
CA ASP A 58 4.17 0.37 -9.81
C ASP A 58 4.12 1.82 -9.34
N LYS A 59 2.94 2.37 -9.10
CA LYS A 59 2.81 3.72 -8.62
C LYS A 59 2.86 3.81 -7.11
N ILE A 60 2.54 2.74 -6.40
CA ILE A 60 2.57 2.74 -4.94
C ILE A 60 3.77 1.99 -4.40
N PHE A 61 4.51 1.29 -5.22
CA PHE A 61 5.68 0.54 -4.83
C PHE A 61 6.91 1.16 -5.48
N TYR A 62 7.88 1.53 -4.67
CA TYR A 62 9.15 1.98 -5.21
C TYR A 62 10.27 1.23 -4.50
N PRO A 63 10.94 0.34 -5.21
CA PRO A 63 12.06 -0.36 -4.60
C PRO A 63 13.19 0.63 -4.35
N GLU A 64 13.93 0.41 -3.29
CA GLU A 64 15.10 1.21 -3.05
C GLU A 64 16.11 0.93 -4.15
N CYS A 65 16.59 1.98 -4.75
CA CYS A 65 17.57 1.87 -5.79
C CYS A 65 18.92 2.15 -5.20
N PRO A 66 19.62 1.15 -4.89
CA PRO A 66 20.94 1.41 -4.33
C PRO A 66 21.88 1.97 -5.34
N ASN A 67 21.61 1.93 -6.54
CA ASN A 67 22.50 2.42 -7.36
C ASN A 67 22.17 3.34 -8.14
N ASP A 68 22.01 3.46 -8.04
CA ASP A 68 22.00 3.91 -8.61
C ASP A 68 22.51 4.42 -8.74
#